data_3a36ebccf6eb75997ac55d26ace749a7
#
_entry.id   3a36ebccf6eb75997ac55d26ace749a7
#
_cell.length_a   1.000
_cell.length_b   1.000
_cell.length_c   1.000
_cell.angle_alpha   90.00
_cell.angle_beta   90.00
_cell.angle_gamma   90.00
#
_symmetry.space_group_name_H-M   'P 1'
#
loop_
_entity.id
_entity.type
_entity.pdbx_description
1 polymer ?
#
loop_
_entity_poly.entity_id
_entity_poly.type
_entity_poly.pdbx_seq_one_letter_code
_entity_poly.pdbx_strand_id
1 'polypeptide(L)'
;MEKNKRSVEDPEIVERLRQVFREKGMQQQELADKIGTSRSYVGNVMSGRAQLSGNIMKKLCEQGFDIPWILTGISDSEKIRNLEAKLEAVKEMLYDTIEKGRRGE
;
A
#
# COMPACT_ATOMS: atom_id res chain seq x y z
N MET A 1 -9.35 25.34 -15.45
CA MET A 1 -9.42 24.92 -15.24
C MET A 1 -9.69 24.17 -14.76
N GLU A 2 -9.94 23.83 -14.56
CA GLU A 2 -10.30 23.22 -13.96
C GLU A 2 -10.41 22.30 -13.78
N LYS A 3 -10.42 22.04 -14.12
CA LYS A 3 -10.53 21.00 -14.16
C LYS A 3 -9.96 20.17 -13.34
N ASN A 4 -9.27 20.13 -13.00
CA ASN A 4 -8.60 19.49 -12.23
C ASN A 4 -9.10 19.25 -10.94
N LYS A 5 -9.91 19.81 -10.51
CA LYS A 5 -10.45 19.63 -9.26
C LYS A 5 -11.21 18.40 -9.11
N ARG A 6 -11.29 17.58 -10.09
CA ARG A 6 -12.00 16.40 -9.99
C ARG A 6 -11.37 15.42 -9.04
N SER A 7 -10.06 15.39 -8.88
CA SER A 7 -9.41 14.39 -8.09
C SER A 7 -8.41 15.05 -7.17
N VAL A 8 -8.58 14.87 -5.86
CA VAL A 8 -7.62 15.39 -4.89
C VAL A 8 -6.64 14.32 -4.44
N GLU A 9 -6.98 13.06 -4.65
CA GLU A 9 -6.09 11.98 -4.30
C GLU A 9 -5.35 11.51 -5.54
N ASP A 10 -4.15 10.95 -5.33
CA ASP A 10 -3.35 10.38 -6.41
C ASP A 10 -4.15 9.30 -7.14
N PRO A 11 -4.27 9.39 -8.47
CA PRO A 11 -5.06 8.40 -9.21
C PRO A 11 -4.62 6.97 -9.03
N GLU A 12 -3.33 6.74 -8.84
CA GLU A 12 -2.83 5.37 -8.62
C GLU A 12 -3.27 4.84 -7.27
N ILE A 13 -3.27 5.70 -6.26
CA ILE A 13 -3.76 5.30 -4.95
C ILE A 13 -5.24 4.96 -5.02
N VAL A 14 -6.01 5.80 -5.71
CA VAL A 14 -7.44 5.57 -5.86
C VAL A 14 -7.72 4.25 -6.56
N GLU A 15 -6.98 3.98 -7.62
CA GLU A 15 -7.20 2.75 -8.38
C GLU A 15 -6.89 1.51 -7.54
N ARG A 16 -5.80 1.56 -6.79
CA ARG A 16 -5.45 0.43 -5.93
C ARG A 16 -6.46 0.25 -4.81
N LEU A 17 -6.95 1.37 -4.26
CA LEU A 17 -7.99 1.30 -3.23
C LEU A 17 -9.26 0.65 -3.77
N ARG A 18 -9.66 1.06 -4.97
CA ARG A 18 -10.85 0.46 -5.59
C ARG A 18 -10.66 -1.03 -5.83
N GLN A 19 -9.46 -1.42 -6.23
CA GLN A 19 -9.18 -2.82 -6.49
C GLN A 19 -9.36 -3.65 -5.22
N VAL A 20 -8.79 -3.19 -4.11
CA VAL A 20 -8.93 -3.91 -2.84
C VAL A 20 -10.39 -3.95 -2.42
N PHE A 21 -11.09 -2.83 -2.60
CA PHE A 21 -12.49 -2.75 -2.25
C PHE A 21 -13.31 -3.79 -3.03
N ARG A 22 -13.05 -3.90 -4.34
CA ARG A 22 -13.74 -4.89 -5.16
C ARG A 22 -13.41 -6.31 -4.72
N GLU A 23 -12.15 -6.55 -4.40
CA GLU A 23 -11.73 -7.89 -3.99
C GLU A 23 -12.40 -8.33 -2.69
N LYS A 24 -12.71 -7.37 -1.83
CA LYS A 24 -13.39 -7.70 -0.58
C LYS A 24 -14.88 -7.92 -0.75
N GLY A 25 -15.43 -7.54 -1.88
CA GLY A 25 -16.85 -7.78 -2.15
C GLY A 25 -17.78 -6.96 -1.28
N MET A 26 -17.30 -5.87 -0.71
CA MET A 26 -18.12 -5.01 0.15
C MET A 26 -18.89 -3.98 -0.64
N GLN A 27 -20.00 -3.54 -0.10
CA GLN A 27 -20.71 -2.40 -0.63
C GLN A 27 -20.27 -1.13 0.12
N GLN A 28 -20.49 0.02 -0.51
CA GLN A 28 -20.05 1.27 0.09
C GLN A 28 -20.70 1.53 1.44
N GLN A 29 -21.98 1.19 1.57
CA GLN A 29 -22.66 1.38 2.85
C GLN A 29 -22.07 0.47 3.93
N GLU A 30 -21.76 -0.75 3.55
CA GLU A 30 -21.15 -1.70 4.48
C GLU A 30 -19.81 -1.16 5.00
N LEU A 31 -18.99 -0.68 4.10
CA LEU A 31 -17.70 -0.13 4.51
C LEU A 31 -17.88 1.11 5.36
N ALA A 32 -18.82 1.97 4.98
CA ALA A 32 -19.09 3.19 5.73
C ALA A 32 -19.46 2.85 7.17
N ASP A 33 -20.30 1.85 7.34
CA ASP A 33 -20.72 1.43 8.69
C ASP A 33 -19.53 0.91 9.50
N LYS A 34 -18.67 0.15 8.85
CA LYS A 34 -17.54 -0.46 9.55
C LYS A 34 -16.50 0.56 9.98
N ILE A 35 -16.29 1.60 9.19
CA ILE A 35 -15.28 2.60 9.54
C ILE A 35 -15.89 3.85 10.15
N GLY A 36 -17.20 3.83 10.41
CA GLY A 36 -17.87 4.90 11.16
C GLY A 36 -18.01 6.20 10.40
N THR A 37 -18.31 6.12 9.12
CA THR A 37 -18.50 7.32 8.33
C THR A 37 -19.72 7.16 7.45
N SER A 38 -19.97 8.11 6.55
CA SER A 38 -21.15 8.09 5.70
C SER A 38 -20.83 7.41 4.38
N ARG A 39 -21.88 6.90 3.74
CA ARG A 39 -21.73 6.31 2.42
C ARG A 39 -21.23 7.35 1.42
N SER A 40 -21.68 8.59 1.55
CA SER A 40 -21.22 9.66 0.68
C SER A 40 -19.71 9.85 0.77
N TYR A 41 -19.20 9.80 2.01
CA TYR A 41 -17.76 9.97 2.17
C TYR A 41 -16.99 8.81 1.53
N VAL A 42 -17.49 7.59 1.71
CA VAL A 42 -16.85 6.44 1.06
C VAL A 42 -16.87 6.61 -0.44
N GLY A 43 -18.00 7.05 -1.00
CA GLY A 43 -18.09 7.31 -2.43
C GLY A 43 -17.08 8.35 -2.89
N ASN A 44 -16.90 9.40 -2.11
CA ASN A 44 -15.94 10.45 -2.45
C ASN A 44 -14.51 9.93 -2.40
N VAL A 45 -14.20 9.10 -1.41
CA VAL A 45 -12.88 8.52 -1.31
C VAL A 45 -12.63 7.58 -2.51
N MET A 46 -13.62 6.76 -2.85
CA MET A 46 -13.47 5.82 -3.94
C MET A 46 -13.37 6.49 -5.30
N SER A 47 -13.87 7.71 -5.43
CA SER A 47 -13.79 8.45 -6.68
C SER A 47 -12.59 9.40 -6.73
N GLY A 48 -11.83 9.50 -5.63
CA GLY A 48 -10.68 10.38 -5.58
C GLY A 48 -11.01 11.81 -5.22
N ARG A 49 -12.26 12.11 -4.90
CA ARG A 49 -12.62 13.47 -4.54
C ARG A 49 -12.26 13.84 -3.12
N ALA A 50 -12.07 12.85 -2.26
CA ALA A 50 -11.65 13.07 -0.89
C ALA A 50 -10.35 12.36 -0.66
N GLN A 51 -9.44 13.02 0.03
CA GLN A 51 -8.15 12.43 0.36
C GLN A 51 -8.28 11.43 1.50
N LEU A 52 -7.41 10.43 1.48
CA LEU A 52 -7.32 9.49 2.59
C LEU A 52 -6.59 10.15 3.73
N SER A 53 -7.31 10.40 4.82
CA SER A 53 -6.67 10.91 6.03
C SER A 53 -6.02 9.77 6.78
N GLY A 54 -5.10 10.10 7.69
CA GLY A 54 -4.47 9.08 8.50
C GLY A 54 -5.48 8.29 9.32
N ASN A 55 -6.50 8.98 9.82
CA ASN A 55 -7.53 8.31 10.60
C ASN A 55 -8.31 7.29 9.77
N ILE A 56 -8.65 7.67 8.55
CA ILE A 56 -9.36 6.76 7.65
C ILE A 56 -8.48 5.60 7.23
N MET A 57 -7.22 5.87 6.95
CA MET A 57 -6.28 4.80 6.61
C MET A 57 -6.16 3.79 7.74
N LYS A 58 -6.11 4.28 8.97
CA LYS A 58 -6.05 3.38 10.11
C LYS A 58 -7.28 2.48 10.18
N LYS A 59 -8.44 3.06 9.97
CA LYS A 59 -9.68 2.28 10.03
C LYS A 59 -9.79 1.30 8.88
N LEU A 60 -9.33 1.68 7.70
CA LEU A 60 -9.30 0.76 6.57
C LEU A 60 -8.34 -0.39 6.83
N CYS A 61 -7.20 -0.08 7.44
CA CYS A 61 -6.25 -1.11 7.79
C CYS A 61 -6.86 -2.12 8.76
N GLU A 62 -7.64 -1.62 9.72
CA GLU A 62 -8.32 -2.49 10.67
C GLU A 62 -9.34 -3.41 9.99
N GLN A 63 -9.84 -3.00 8.83
CA GLN A 63 -10.76 -3.81 8.05
C GLN A 63 -10.05 -4.72 7.07
N GLY A 64 -8.73 -4.80 7.15
CA GLY A 64 -7.98 -5.70 6.31
C GLY A 64 -7.55 -5.13 4.97
N PHE A 65 -7.64 -3.83 4.78
CA PHE A 65 -7.15 -3.21 3.57
C PHE A 65 -5.62 -3.11 3.65
N ASP A 66 -4.95 -3.49 2.58
CA ASP A 66 -3.49 -3.45 2.52
C ASP A 66 -3.04 -2.01 2.22
N ILE A 67 -2.98 -1.20 3.27
CA ILE A 67 -2.67 0.22 3.10
C ILE A 67 -1.28 0.45 2.50
N PRO A 68 -0.22 -0.26 2.93
CA PRO A 68 1.09 -0.04 2.30
C PRO A 68 1.04 -0.28 0.79
N TRP A 69 0.36 -1.33 0.35
CA TRP A 69 0.26 -1.59 -1.08
C TRP A 69 -0.57 -0.52 -1.77
N ILE A 70 -1.67 -0.10 -1.15
CA ILE A 70 -2.53 0.92 -1.74
C ILE A 70 -1.74 2.21 -1.97
N LEU A 71 -0.91 2.59 -1.03
CA LEU A 71 -0.17 3.85 -1.12
C LEU A 71 1.04 3.76 -2.04
N THR A 72 1.72 2.62 -2.07
CA THR A 72 3.01 2.53 -2.74
C THR A 72 3.05 1.57 -3.91
N GLY A 73 2.07 0.68 -4.00
CA GLY A 73 2.09 -0.38 -5.01
C GLY A 73 2.99 -1.54 -4.65
N ILE A 74 3.56 -1.52 -3.45
CA ILE A 74 4.45 -2.58 -2.99
C ILE A 74 3.90 -3.12 -1.68
N SER A 75 3.60 -4.42 -1.65
CA SER A 75 3.08 -5.04 -0.45
C SER A 75 4.21 -5.27 0.55
N ASP A 76 3.82 -5.49 1.81
CA ASP A 76 4.80 -5.81 2.84
C ASP A 76 5.56 -7.08 2.49
N SER A 77 4.86 -8.06 1.93
CA SER A 77 5.50 -9.30 1.51
C SER A 77 6.59 -9.05 0.47
N GLU A 78 6.31 -8.19 -0.49
CA GLU A 78 7.29 -7.85 -1.51
C GLU A 78 8.47 -7.10 -0.93
N LYS A 79 8.20 -6.21 0.02
CA LYS A 79 9.28 -5.49 0.67
C LYS A 79 10.20 -6.43 1.42
N ILE A 80 9.62 -7.39 2.12
CA ILE A 80 10.41 -8.37 2.86
C ILE A 80 11.25 -9.21 1.91
N ARG A 81 10.65 -9.66 0.81
CA ARG A 81 11.40 -10.45 -0.16
C ARG A 81 12.54 -9.66 -0.78
N ASN A 82 12.29 -8.39 -1.09
CA ASN A 82 13.34 -7.54 -1.64
C ASN A 82 14.49 -7.35 -0.66
N LEU A 83 14.15 -7.15 0.62
CA LEU A 83 15.18 -7.00 1.64
C LEU A 83 15.97 -8.28 1.82
N GLU A 84 15.29 -9.42 1.79
CA GLU A 84 15.96 -10.71 1.92
C GLU A 84 16.90 -10.95 0.75
N ALA A 85 16.48 -10.59 -0.44
CA ALA A 85 17.33 -10.74 -1.62
C ALA A 85 18.58 -9.87 -1.50
N LYS A 86 18.41 -8.64 -1.02
CA LYS A 86 19.55 -7.75 -0.84
C LYS A 86 20.49 -8.28 0.23
N LEU A 87 19.93 -8.80 1.30
CA LEU A 87 20.74 -9.36 2.38
C LEU A 87 21.53 -10.56 1.89
N GLU A 88 20.91 -11.40 1.09
CA GLU A 88 21.59 -12.57 0.54
C GLU A 88 22.75 -12.16 -0.35
N ALA A 89 22.56 -11.15 -1.17
CA ALA A 89 23.62 -10.64 -2.04
C ALA A 89 24.80 -10.12 -1.22
N VAL A 90 24.51 -9.41 -0.12
CA VAL A 90 25.56 -8.91 0.76
C VAL A 90 26.30 -10.05 1.43
N LYS A 91 25.57 -11.07 1.87
CA LYS A 91 26.18 -12.24 2.48
C LYS A 91 27.16 -12.92 1.52
N GLU A 92 26.75 -13.08 0.30
CA GLU A 92 27.63 -13.72 -0.69
C GLU A 92 28.90 -12.91 -0.91
N MET A 93 28.76 -11.60 -0.96
CA MET A 93 29.93 -10.74 -1.11
C MET A 93 30.87 -10.86 0.09
N LEU A 94 30.31 -10.93 1.28
CA LEU A 94 31.12 -11.07 2.49
C LEU A 94 31.85 -12.42 2.52
N TYR A 95 31.16 -13.48 2.16
CA TYR A 95 31.76 -14.80 2.12
C TYR A 95 32.90 -14.83 1.11
N ASP A 96 32.68 -14.26 -0.05
CA ASP A 96 33.69 -14.21 -1.09
C ASP A 96 34.93 -13.50 -0.58
N THR A 97 34.74 -12.38 0.09
CA THR A 97 35.84 -11.60 0.63
C THR A 97 36.62 -12.39 1.69
N ILE A 98 35.91 -13.07 2.56
CA ILE A 98 36.55 -13.86 3.62
C ILE A 98 37.35 -15.00 3.00
N GLU A 99 36.78 -15.68 2.03
CA GLU A 99 37.45 -16.77 1.36
C GLU A 99 38.74 -16.31 0.69
N LYS A 100 38.65 -15.19 -0.01
CA LYS A 100 39.83 -14.66 -0.68
C LYS A 100 40.91 -14.26 0.30
N GLY A 101 40.50 -13.67 1.42
CA GLY A 101 41.46 -13.31 2.44
C GLY A 101 42.18 -14.52 3.00
N ARG A 102 41.45 -15.60 3.21
CA ARG A 102 42.04 -16.81 3.72
C ARG A 102 43.05 -17.39 2.75
N ARG A 103 42.69 -17.39 1.47
CA ARG A 103 43.59 -17.96 0.47
C ARG A 103 44.83 -17.09 0.29
N GLY A 104 44.68 -15.81 0.51
CA GLY A 104 45.79 -14.90 0.35
C GLY A 104 46.88 -15.09 1.37
N GLU A 105 46.60 -15.87 2.38
CA GLU A 105 47.61 -16.18 3.36
C GLU A 105 48.59 -17.19 2.79
#